data_2176480fcac8f1171671ddae0be4cffc
#
_entry.id   2176480fcac8f1171671ddae0be4cffc
#
_cell.length_a   1.000
_cell.length_b   1.000
_cell.length_c   1.000
_cell.angle_alpha   90.00
_cell.angle_beta   90.00
_cell.angle_gamma   90.00
#
_symmetry.space_group_name_H-M   'P 1'
#
loop_
_entity.id
_entity.type
_entity.pdbx_description
1 polymer ?
#
loop_
_entity_poly.entity_id
_entity_poly.type
_entity_poly.pdbx_seq_one_letter_code
_entity_poly.pdbx_strand_id
1 'polypeptide(L)'
;MYKRQTQKQMLIDRLRCLTESLGGSVSTHGEYPGWEYMPQSPLRDLMVQVFTDQYGYAPKVEAIHAGLECGLFSAKLPGLDCVSFGPDLKEIHTFRESLSVSSVQRVYAMVVETLKRMH
;
A
#
# COMPACT_ATOMS: atom_id res chain seq x y z
N MET A 1 13.75 4.37 10.79
CA MET A 1 13.22 3.25 9.99
C MET A 1 12.46 2.19 10.79
N TYR A 2 12.69 2.04 12.09
CA TYR A 2 12.03 1.01 12.95
C TYR A 2 10.71 1.43 13.62
N LYS A 3 10.21 2.65 13.39
CA LYS A 3 9.20 3.26 14.27
C LYS A 3 7.79 2.65 14.18
N ARG A 4 7.30 2.26 13.01
CA ARG A 4 5.90 1.78 12.90
C ARG A 4 5.70 0.35 13.39
N GLN A 5 6.60 -0.56 13.05
CA GLN A 5 6.54 -1.94 13.54
C GLN A 5 6.77 -1.98 15.06
N THR A 6 7.69 -1.14 15.55
CA THR A 6 7.93 -0.96 16.99
C THR A 6 6.69 -0.38 17.69
N GLN A 7 5.99 0.58 17.09
CA GLN A 7 4.77 1.16 17.65
C GLN A 7 3.62 0.15 17.71
N LYS A 8 3.45 -0.67 16.65
CA LYS A 8 2.49 -1.78 16.63
C LYS A 8 2.77 -2.76 17.79
N GLN A 9 4.04 -3.17 17.92
CA GLN A 9 4.44 -4.10 18.99
C GLN A 9 4.22 -3.49 20.38
N MET A 10 4.60 -2.24 20.58
CA MET A 10 4.35 -1.53 21.84
C MET A 10 2.85 -1.47 22.19
N LEU A 11 1.98 -1.27 21.20
CA LEU A 11 0.53 -1.28 21.43
C LEU A 11 0.04 -2.66 21.86
N ILE A 12 0.48 -3.71 21.16
CA ILE A 12 0.14 -5.10 21.49
C ILE A 12 0.61 -5.44 22.92
N ASP A 13 1.85 -5.07 23.27
CA ASP A 13 2.40 -5.34 24.59
C ASP A 13 1.66 -4.60 25.71
N ARG A 14 1.23 -3.37 25.47
CA ARG A 14 0.39 -2.61 26.42
C ARG A 14 -0.99 -3.24 26.58
N LEU A 15 -1.63 -3.63 25.49
CA LEU A 15 -2.92 -4.32 25.54
C LEU A 15 -2.80 -5.66 26.27
N ARG A 16 -1.74 -6.41 26.01
CA ARG A 16 -1.47 -7.68 26.71
C ARG A 16 -1.29 -7.45 28.19
N CYS A 17 -0.42 -6.54 28.59
CA CYS A 17 -0.16 -6.22 29.99
C CYS A 17 -1.45 -5.84 30.73
N LEU A 18 -2.27 -4.96 30.15
CA LEU A 18 -3.55 -4.55 30.74
C LEU A 18 -4.51 -5.73 30.86
N THR A 19 -4.69 -6.51 29.81
CA THR A 19 -5.64 -7.62 29.78
C THR A 19 -5.23 -8.71 30.78
N GLU A 20 -3.95 -9.07 30.83
CA GLU A 20 -3.42 -10.09 31.75
C GLU A 20 -3.49 -9.64 33.19
N SER A 21 -3.29 -8.34 33.49
CA SER A 21 -3.48 -7.80 34.84
C SER A 21 -4.92 -7.89 35.35
N LEU A 22 -5.89 -8.00 34.43
CA LEU A 22 -7.30 -8.18 34.71
C LEU A 22 -7.75 -9.66 34.66
N GLY A 23 -6.80 -10.60 34.53
CA GLY A 23 -7.08 -12.05 34.51
C GLY A 23 -7.49 -12.58 33.11
N GLY A 24 -7.38 -11.78 32.05
CA GLY A 24 -7.62 -12.19 30.66
C GLY A 24 -6.38 -12.67 29.95
N SER A 25 -6.50 -12.97 28.65
CA SER A 25 -5.39 -13.32 27.77
C SER A 25 -5.52 -12.63 26.42
N VAL A 26 -4.38 -12.34 25.77
CA VAL A 26 -4.33 -11.74 24.43
C VAL A 26 -3.58 -12.66 23.48
N SER A 27 -4.24 -13.08 22.40
CA SER A 27 -3.62 -13.76 21.29
C SER A 27 -3.61 -12.86 20.05
N THR A 28 -2.56 -12.95 19.24
CA THR A 28 -2.45 -12.25 17.96
C THR A 28 -2.25 -13.26 16.83
N HIS A 29 -2.92 -13.04 15.70
CA HIS A 29 -2.80 -13.87 14.50
C HIS A 29 -2.97 -12.99 13.26
N GLY A 30 -2.56 -13.49 12.09
CA GLY A 30 -2.65 -12.75 10.85
C GLY A 30 -1.72 -11.53 10.82
N GLU A 31 -0.53 -11.66 11.37
CA GLU A 31 0.42 -10.54 11.40
C GLU A 31 0.82 -10.11 9.99
N TYR A 32 0.73 -8.81 9.73
CA TYR A 32 1.01 -8.19 8.45
C TYR A 32 2.06 -7.08 8.62
N PRO A 33 3.14 -7.08 7.82
CA PRO A 33 4.16 -6.04 7.88
C PRO A 33 3.61 -4.70 7.41
N GLY A 34 4.04 -3.62 8.05
CA GLY A 34 3.74 -2.27 7.58
C GLY A 34 4.51 -1.94 6.31
N TRP A 35 3.83 -1.29 5.36
CA TRP A 35 4.49 -0.70 4.20
C TRP A 35 4.80 0.76 4.52
N GLU A 36 6.08 1.05 4.72
CA GLU A 36 6.53 2.40 5.05
C GLU A 36 6.62 3.27 3.80
N TYR A 37 6.21 4.52 3.94
CA TYR A 37 6.40 5.51 2.87
C TYR A 37 7.89 5.72 2.59
N MET A 38 8.27 5.55 1.33
CA MET A 38 9.62 5.81 0.83
C MET A 38 9.68 7.26 0.32
N PRO A 39 10.42 8.17 0.99
CA PRO A 39 10.49 9.58 0.57
C PRO A 39 11.05 9.75 -0.84
N GLN A 40 12.05 8.96 -1.19
CA GLN A 40 12.67 8.93 -2.52
C GLN A 40 12.27 7.63 -3.22
N SER A 41 11.45 7.74 -4.25
CA SER A 41 10.93 6.61 -5.04
C SER A 41 10.94 7.00 -6.53
N PRO A 42 12.00 6.64 -7.25
CA PRO A 42 12.10 6.89 -8.69
C PRO A 42 10.94 6.31 -9.48
N LEU A 43 10.44 5.13 -9.08
CA LEU A 43 9.29 4.51 -9.73
C LEU A 43 8.02 5.34 -9.56
N ARG A 44 7.74 5.80 -8.33
CA ARG A 44 6.58 6.68 -8.09
C ARG A 44 6.68 7.98 -8.88
N ASP A 45 7.85 8.60 -8.89
CA ASP A 45 8.06 9.87 -9.55
C ASP A 45 7.88 9.72 -11.07
N LEU A 46 8.40 8.64 -11.66
CA LEU A 46 8.16 8.29 -13.07
C LEU A 46 6.67 8.06 -13.34
N MET A 47 5.97 7.30 -12.51
CA MET A 47 4.54 7.02 -12.69
C MET A 47 3.68 8.27 -12.55
N VAL A 48 4.03 9.19 -11.64
CA VAL A 48 3.37 10.50 -11.52
C VAL A 48 3.56 11.32 -12.80
N GLN A 49 4.76 11.31 -13.39
CA GLN A 49 5.03 12.00 -14.65
C GLN A 49 4.24 11.38 -15.79
N VAL A 50 4.27 10.06 -15.96
CA VAL A 50 3.49 9.35 -16.99
C VAL A 50 2.01 9.68 -16.90
N PHE A 51 1.45 9.63 -15.71
CA PHE A 51 0.05 9.96 -15.46
C PHE A 51 -0.25 11.43 -15.84
N THR A 52 0.62 12.34 -15.41
CA THR A 52 0.45 13.77 -15.71
C THR A 52 0.50 14.06 -17.20
N ASP A 53 1.42 13.41 -17.92
CA ASP A 53 1.54 13.53 -19.38
C ASP A 53 0.30 12.99 -20.12
N GLN A 54 -0.29 11.90 -19.60
CA GLN A 54 -1.47 11.27 -20.23
C GLN A 54 -2.78 12.00 -19.94
N TYR A 55 -2.90 12.63 -18.77
CA TYR A 55 -4.20 13.16 -18.29
C TYR A 55 -4.21 14.67 -18.03
N GLY A 56 -3.06 15.33 -18.08
CA GLY A 56 -2.94 16.79 -17.90
C GLY A 56 -3.04 17.26 -16.45
N TYR A 57 -3.09 16.35 -15.46
CA TYR A 57 -3.09 16.67 -14.03
C TYR A 57 -2.32 15.62 -13.24
N ALA A 58 -1.78 15.99 -12.08
CA ALA A 58 -1.04 15.07 -11.24
C ALA A 58 -1.97 14.09 -10.49
N PRO A 59 -1.60 12.81 -10.38
CA PRO A 59 -2.35 11.85 -9.58
C PRO A 59 -2.22 12.17 -8.09
N LYS A 60 -3.21 11.75 -7.30
CA LYS A 60 -3.14 11.83 -5.87
C LYS A 60 -2.30 10.67 -5.33
N VAL A 61 -1.25 11.00 -4.59
CA VAL A 61 -0.41 10.02 -3.89
C VAL A 61 -0.82 10.00 -2.42
N GLU A 62 -1.33 8.89 -1.96
CA GLU A 62 -1.87 8.74 -0.60
C GLU A 62 -1.30 7.53 0.12
N ALA A 63 -1.24 7.62 1.43
CA ALA A 63 -1.05 6.48 2.31
C ALA A 63 -2.44 6.04 2.82
N ILE A 64 -2.73 4.74 2.73
CA ILE A 64 -3.99 4.18 3.19
C ILE A 64 -3.77 3.19 4.33
N HIS A 65 -4.79 3.01 5.17
CA HIS A 65 -4.81 1.98 6.21
C HIS A 65 -5.32 0.65 5.63
N ALA A 66 -4.49 0.01 4.83
CA ALA A 66 -4.79 -1.31 4.27
C ALA A 66 -3.54 -2.19 4.28
N GLY A 67 -3.73 -3.50 4.40
CA GLY A 67 -2.68 -4.47 4.13
C GLY A 67 -2.54 -4.61 2.62
N LEU A 68 -1.40 -4.25 2.07
CA LEU A 68 -1.10 -4.38 0.65
C LEU A 68 0.10 -5.31 0.45
N GLU A 69 0.11 -6.01 -0.66
CA GLU A 69 1.19 -6.94 -1.04
C GLU A 69 2.56 -6.24 -1.09
N CYS A 70 2.59 -4.96 -1.42
CA CYS A 70 3.81 -4.14 -1.36
C CYS A 70 4.47 -4.15 0.02
N GLY A 71 3.69 -4.24 1.11
CA GLY A 71 4.23 -4.40 2.46
C GLY A 71 4.96 -5.73 2.63
N LEU A 72 4.42 -6.83 2.09
CA LEU A 72 5.04 -8.14 2.11
C LEU A 72 6.33 -8.16 1.27
N PHE A 73 6.29 -7.60 0.06
CA PHE A 73 7.46 -7.50 -0.82
C PHE A 73 8.56 -6.65 -0.19
N SER A 74 8.23 -5.49 0.35
CA SER A 74 9.20 -4.60 1.00
C SER A 74 9.83 -5.22 2.24
N ALA A 75 9.09 -6.06 2.98
CA ALA A 75 9.61 -6.79 4.12
C ALA A 75 10.59 -7.91 3.70
N LYS A 76 10.37 -8.53 2.54
CA LYS A 76 11.22 -9.60 2.00
C LYS A 76 12.41 -9.09 1.20
N LEU A 77 12.26 -7.95 0.55
CA LEU A 77 13.25 -7.33 -0.35
C LEU A 77 13.56 -5.91 0.14
N PRO A 78 14.48 -5.76 1.11
CA PRO A 78 14.84 -4.44 1.62
C PRO A 78 15.32 -3.51 0.51
N GLY A 79 14.77 -2.29 0.48
CA GLY A 79 15.10 -1.28 -0.54
C GLY A 79 14.30 -1.41 -1.84
N LEU A 80 13.38 -2.37 -1.95
CA LEU A 80 12.50 -2.47 -3.11
C LEU A 80 11.60 -1.24 -3.20
N ASP A 81 11.66 -0.56 -4.35
CA ASP A 81 10.76 0.53 -4.67
C ASP A 81 9.44 -0.04 -5.22
N CYS A 82 8.35 0.22 -4.51
CA CYS A 82 7.03 -0.30 -4.81
C CYS A 82 5.99 0.81 -4.88
N VAL A 83 5.09 0.69 -5.85
CA VAL A 83 3.91 1.54 -5.99
C VAL A 83 2.67 0.66 -6.15
N SER A 84 1.62 0.94 -5.40
CA SER A 84 0.32 0.31 -5.56
C SER A 84 -0.63 1.26 -6.27
N PHE A 85 -1.26 0.78 -7.31
CA PHE A 85 -2.26 1.52 -8.09
C PHE A 85 -3.18 0.53 -8.78
N GLY A 86 -4.31 0.99 -9.23
CA GLY A 86 -5.29 0.12 -9.89
C GLY A 86 -6.43 0.90 -10.54
N PRO A 87 -7.35 0.18 -11.19
CA PRO A 87 -8.55 0.75 -11.77
C PRO A 87 -9.54 1.22 -10.69
N ASP A 88 -10.54 1.98 -11.12
CA ASP A 88 -11.60 2.46 -10.26
C ASP A 88 -12.49 1.29 -9.81
N LEU A 89 -12.45 1.00 -8.52
CA LEU A 89 -13.25 -0.02 -7.86
C LEU A 89 -14.25 0.64 -6.91
N LYS A 90 -15.45 0.07 -6.80
CA LYS A 90 -16.46 0.47 -5.83
C LYS A 90 -16.88 -0.71 -4.99
N GLU A 91 -17.26 -0.44 -3.75
CA GLU A 91 -17.79 -1.42 -2.79
C GLU A 91 -16.90 -2.67 -2.66
N ILE A 92 -15.59 -2.47 -2.60
CA ILE A 92 -14.56 -3.52 -2.52
C ILE A 92 -14.85 -4.45 -1.33
N HIS A 93 -14.69 -5.75 -1.55
CA HIS A 93 -14.96 -6.81 -0.56
C HIS A 93 -16.43 -6.96 -0.19
N THR A 94 -17.34 -6.50 -1.02
CA THR A 94 -18.78 -6.73 -0.87
C THR A 94 -19.36 -7.49 -2.07
N PHE A 95 -20.59 -8.00 -1.93
CA PHE A 95 -21.30 -8.65 -3.05
C PHE A 95 -21.73 -7.66 -4.16
N ARG A 96 -21.53 -6.37 -3.95
CA ARG A 96 -21.79 -5.29 -4.92
C ARG A 96 -20.52 -4.74 -5.55
N GLU A 97 -19.40 -5.41 -5.31
CA GLU A 97 -18.12 -4.97 -5.87
C GLU A 97 -18.24 -4.77 -7.38
N SER A 98 -17.77 -3.63 -7.86
CA SER A 98 -17.83 -3.28 -9.26
C SER A 98 -16.57 -2.59 -9.74
N LEU A 99 -16.22 -2.82 -11.01
CA LEU A 99 -15.02 -2.33 -11.67
C LEU A 99 -15.40 -1.47 -12.87
N SER A 100 -14.77 -0.31 -13.01
CA SER A 100 -14.89 0.52 -14.21
C SER A 100 -14.01 -0.04 -15.32
N VAL A 101 -14.62 -0.62 -16.37
CA VAL A 101 -13.90 -1.19 -17.52
C VAL A 101 -13.04 -0.14 -18.22
N SER A 102 -13.53 1.09 -18.38
CA SER A 102 -12.75 2.17 -18.99
C SER A 102 -11.52 2.56 -18.17
N SER A 103 -11.59 2.43 -16.84
CA SER A 103 -10.43 2.69 -15.98
C SER A 103 -9.35 1.61 -16.11
N VAL A 104 -9.73 0.36 -16.38
CA VAL A 104 -8.76 -0.72 -16.67
C VAL A 104 -7.92 -0.38 -17.90
N GLN A 105 -8.55 0.10 -18.96
CA GLN A 105 -7.84 0.50 -20.18
C GLN A 105 -6.84 1.64 -19.90
N ARG A 106 -7.25 2.63 -19.10
CA ARG A 106 -6.36 3.74 -18.70
C ARG A 106 -5.16 3.25 -17.87
N VAL A 107 -5.41 2.38 -16.91
CA VAL A 107 -4.35 1.79 -16.07
C VAL A 107 -3.39 0.96 -16.92
N TYR A 108 -3.91 0.16 -17.85
CA TYR A 108 -3.09 -0.63 -18.76
C TYR A 108 -2.18 0.28 -19.62
N ALA A 109 -2.73 1.34 -20.20
CA ALA A 109 -1.95 2.29 -20.99
C ALA A 109 -0.84 2.96 -20.14
N MET A 110 -1.14 3.32 -18.91
CA MET A 110 -0.17 3.86 -17.95
C MET A 110 0.95 2.87 -17.63
N VAL A 111 0.63 1.59 -17.40
CA VAL A 111 1.65 0.55 -17.19
C VAL A 111 2.57 0.41 -18.39
N VAL A 112 2.01 0.29 -19.57
CA VAL A 112 2.80 0.15 -20.81
C VAL A 112 3.75 1.33 -21.00
N GLU A 113 3.26 2.55 -20.80
CA GLU A 113 4.08 3.75 -20.96
C GLU A 113 5.15 3.87 -19.87
N THR A 114 4.82 3.51 -18.62
CA THR A 114 5.81 3.46 -17.54
C THR A 114 6.94 2.49 -17.86
N LEU A 115 6.60 1.27 -18.29
CA LEU A 115 7.61 0.26 -18.66
C LEU A 115 8.51 0.72 -19.83
N LYS A 116 7.97 1.43 -20.82
CA LYS A 116 8.76 2.00 -21.90
C LYS A 116 9.77 3.04 -21.42
N ARG A 117 9.43 3.81 -20.38
CA ARG A 117 10.30 4.86 -19.84
C ARG A 117 11.27 4.37 -18.77
N MET A 118 11.18 3.11 -18.35
CA MET A 118 12.12 2.50 -17.40
C MET A 118 13.45 2.06 -18.05
N HIS A 119 13.62 2.25 -19.34
CA HIS A 119 14.85 1.91 -20.09
C HIS A 119 15.75 3.11 -20.33
#